data_700f433ceb216d0fd92486b366c44e0a
#
_entry.id   700f433ceb216d0fd92486b366c44e0a
#
_cell.length_a   1.000
_cell.length_b   1.000
_cell.length_c   1.000
_cell.angle_alpha   90.00
_cell.angle_beta   90.00
_cell.angle_gamma   90.00
#
_symmetry.space_group_name_H-M   'P 1'
#
loop_
_entity.id
_entity.type
_entity.pdbx_description
1 polymer ?
#
loop_
_entity_poly.entity_id
_entity_poly.type
_entity_poly.pdbx_seq_one_letter_code
_entity_poly.pdbx_strand_id
1 'polypeptide(L)'
;MGTRENLRNVAIIAHVDHGKTTLVDQLLRQSGIFRANEQVAERVMDSNDLERERGITILSKNTAVMYGDTKINIVDTPGHADFGGEVERILLMVDGVLLLVDAFEGCMPQTRFVLKKALGLGKRPVVVINKIDRDGARPYEVIDELLDLFIELDADEDQLDFPVIFASGRDGYASLDPDAREGDMRPLFEAILEHVPAPQGDPDGPLQILFSNIDYDDYTGRIGVGRVERGRVRTGQTITLCKRDGTTQNARIGKLYQFEGLRRAECETASLGDLVSVTGIPDLNIGETACDPEHVEALPFVHIDEPTISMIFMVNNSPFAGREGKYVTSRNIRDRLFKEIETNVSMRVEETDTTDAFKVSGRGELSLSILIETMRRQGFEFAVSRPQVILKTGPNGETLEPMELLVIEVPEQYVGVVMERLGSRKAEIVNMGTRDTGISHLEFRIPSRGLMGYRQQFLTDTNGNGIMNSLFDGYEPYKGEIPQRVQGSLVVHETGETCAYGLWGAQDRGALFVGPGIPVYEGMIVGQSPRDEDIVVNVCKKKHVTNTRASGSDEALRLVPPTILSLEQSLEFINDDELVEVTPESIRLRKRILSKELRLKAESRKKQK
;
A
#
# COMPACT_ATOMS: atom_id res chain seq x y z
N MET A 1 35.64 18.43 -3.45
CA MET A 1 34.22 18.10 -3.65
C MET A 1 33.71 18.98 -4.79
N GLY A 2 33.08 18.40 -5.78
CA GLY A 2 32.47 19.10 -6.91
C GLY A 2 30.96 19.10 -6.79
N THR A 3 30.31 20.09 -7.38
CA THR A 3 28.84 20.19 -7.46
C THR A 3 28.42 19.99 -8.91
N ARG A 4 27.41 19.17 -9.14
CA ARG A 4 26.90 18.93 -10.50
C ARG A 4 25.66 19.78 -10.78
N GLU A 5 25.90 21.03 -11.17
CA GLU A 5 24.87 22.07 -11.32
C GLU A 5 23.75 21.74 -12.33
N ASN A 6 24.04 20.92 -13.33
CA ASN A 6 23.09 20.55 -14.39
C ASN A 6 22.23 19.32 -14.09
N LEU A 7 22.10 18.98 -12.80
CA LEU A 7 21.29 17.84 -12.36
C LEU A 7 20.52 18.18 -11.08
N ARG A 8 19.27 17.74 -11.00
CA ARG A 8 18.45 17.77 -9.78
C ARG A 8 17.77 16.41 -9.62
N ASN A 9 17.79 15.89 -8.40
CA ASN A 9 17.06 14.67 -8.03
C ASN A 9 16.00 15.03 -7.00
N VAL A 10 14.74 14.83 -7.34
CA VAL A 10 13.62 15.24 -6.50
C VAL A 10 12.61 14.11 -6.34
N ALA A 11 12.11 13.89 -5.12
CA ALA A 11 10.99 13.00 -4.85
C ALA A 11 9.70 13.81 -4.72
N ILE A 12 8.59 13.29 -5.22
CA ILE A 12 7.27 13.90 -4.99
C ILE A 12 6.55 13.14 -3.89
N ILE A 13 6.24 13.85 -2.82
CA ILE A 13 5.54 13.37 -1.64
C ILE A 13 4.14 13.98 -1.63
N ALA A 14 3.11 13.15 -1.50
CA ALA A 14 1.74 13.62 -1.41
C ALA A 14 0.87 12.62 -0.66
N HIS A 15 -0.21 13.11 -0.07
CA HIS A 15 -1.32 12.25 0.32
C HIS A 15 -2.03 11.67 -0.92
N VAL A 16 -2.75 10.56 -0.73
CA VAL A 16 -3.65 10.01 -1.76
C VAL A 16 -4.61 11.09 -2.22
N ASP A 17 -4.88 11.15 -3.51
CA ASP A 17 -5.78 12.13 -4.16
C ASP A 17 -5.35 13.61 -4.12
N HIS A 18 -4.21 14.01 -3.55
CA HIS A 18 -3.71 15.39 -3.64
C HIS A 18 -3.26 15.81 -5.05
N GLY A 19 -3.32 14.89 -6.04
CA GLY A 19 -3.06 15.18 -7.45
C GLY A 19 -1.61 14.98 -7.90
N LYS A 20 -0.85 14.13 -7.19
CA LYS A 20 0.54 13.81 -7.50
C LYS A 20 0.74 13.37 -8.95
N THR A 21 0.04 12.33 -9.39
CA THR A 21 0.14 11.80 -10.76
C THR A 21 -0.22 12.86 -11.81
N THR A 22 -1.26 13.65 -11.56
CA THR A 22 -1.69 14.72 -12.47
C THR A 22 -0.63 15.81 -12.61
N LEU A 23 0.02 16.20 -11.49
CA LEU A 23 1.09 17.19 -11.51
C LEU A 23 2.30 16.68 -12.30
N VAL A 24 2.72 15.43 -12.07
CA VAL A 24 3.84 14.80 -12.80
C VAL A 24 3.54 14.70 -14.29
N ASP A 25 2.31 14.34 -14.66
CA ASP A 25 1.88 14.33 -16.07
C ASP A 25 2.04 15.71 -16.73
N GLN A 26 1.70 16.79 -16.02
CA GLN A 26 1.90 18.15 -16.55
C GLN A 26 3.37 18.53 -16.66
N LEU A 27 4.20 18.18 -15.69
CA LEU A 27 5.65 18.40 -15.80
C LEU A 27 6.23 17.65 -17.00
N LEU A 28 5.84 16.41 -17.24
CA LEU A 28 6.26 15.63 -18.39
C LEU A 28 5.79 16.24 -19.71
N ARG A 29 4.54 16.68 -19.80
CA ARG A 29 3.98 17.29 -21.01
C ARG A 29 4.67 18.62 -21.37
N GLN A 30 4.91 19.46 -20.39
CA GLN A 30 5.46 20.80 -20.58
C GLN A 30 6.99 20.83 -20.70
N SER A 31 7.68 19.74 -20.32
CA SER A 31 9.12 19.59 -20.55
C SER A 31 9.51 19.27 -22.01
N GLY A 32 8.52 19.07 -22.91
CA GLY A 32 8.77 18.81 -24.33
C GLY A 32 9.19 17.38 -24.66
N ILE A 33 9.08 16.44 -23.73
CA ILE A 33 9.41 15.01 -23.95
C ILE A 33 8.46 14.37 -24.96
N PHE A 34 7.18 14.76 -24.94
CA PHE A 34 6.19 14.25 -25.87
C PHE A 34 6.13 15.10 -27.16
N ARG A 35 5.98 14.44 -28.31
CA ARG A 35 5.77 15.15 -29.56
C ARG A 35 4.39 15.82 -29.57
N ALA A 36 4.27 16.98 -30.21
CA ALA A 36 3.04 17.79 -30.25
C ALA A 36 1.78 17.03 -30.74
N ASN A 37 1.93 15.90 -31.43
CA ASN A 37 0.85 15.07 -31.95
C ASN A 37 0.72 13.71 -31.25
N GLU A 38 1.45 13.47 -30.16
CA GLU A 38 1.40 12.20 -29.43
C GLU A 38 0.19 12.24 -28.46
N GLN A 39 -0.79 11.37 -28.68
CA GLN A 39 -1.88 11.19 -27.73
C GLN A 39 -1.36 10.43 -26.51
N VAL A 40 -1.06 11.16 -25.47
CA VAL A 40 -0.62 10.59 -24.19
C VAL A 40 -1.85 10.26 -23.37
N ALA A 41 -1.97 9.00 -22.94
CA ALA A 41 -3.03 8.60 -22.03
C ALA A 41 -2.93 9.42 -20.72
N GLU A 42 -4.06 9.71 -20.10
CA GLU A 42 -4.06 10.28 -18.76
C GLU A 42 -3.42 9.31 -17.76
N ARG A 43 -2.74 9.84 -16.75
CA ARG A 43 -2.02 9.06 -15.72
C ARG A 43 -0.92 8.17 -16.31
N VAL A 44 -0.03 8.78 -17.09
CA VAL A 44 1.09 8.08 -17.77
C VAL A 44 1.99 7.33 -16.78
N MET A 45 2.11 7.84 -15.55
CA MET A 45 2.88 7.20 -14.49
C MET A 45 2.18 5.98 -13.88
N ASP A 46 0.84 5.89 -13.89
CA ASP A 46 0.10 4.76 -13.34
C ASP A 46 0.02 3.63 -14.38
N SER A 47 1.09 2.87 -14.54
CA SER A 47 1.18 1.78 -15.53
C SER A 47 0.48 0.49 -15.09
N ASN A 48 0.17 0.36 -13.80
CA ASN A 48 -0.49 -0.82 -13.24
C ASN A 48 -2.00 -0.59 -13.16
N ASP A 49 -2.80 -1.55 -13.64
CA ASP A 49 -4.27 -1.45 -13.60
C ASP A 49 -4.79 -1.31 -12.16
N LEU A 50 -4.13 -1.93 -11.17
CA LEU A 50 -4.48 -1.80 -9.75
C LEU A 50 -4.24 -0.38 -9.21
N GLU A 51 -3.18 0.31 -9.65
CA GLU A 51 -2.93 1.71 -9.30
C GLU A 51 -4.05 2.61 -9.84
N ARG A 52 -4.45 2.39 -11.11
CA ARG A 52 -5.53 3.16 -11.74
C ARG A 52 -6.89 2.93 -11.08
N GLU A 53 -7.22 1.67 -10.76
CA GLU A 53 -8.48 1.31 -10.12
C GLU A 53 -8.60 1.84 -8.69
N ARG A 54 -7.49 1.83 -7.96
CA ARG A 54 -7.43 2.24 -6.54
C ARG A 54 -7.11 3.72 -6.35
N GLY A 55 -6.62 4.40 -7.39
CA GLY A 55 -6.20 5.80 -7.32
C GLY A 55 -4.93 6.03 -6.50
N ILE A 56 -4.14 4.99 -6.19
CA ILE A 56 -2.94 5.06 -5.34
C ILE A 56 -1.70 4.60 -6.12
N THR A 57 -0.55 5.22 -5.85
CA THR A 57 0.75 4.72 -6.30
C THR A 57 1.17 3.56 -5.41
N ILE A 58 1.42 2.41 -6.01
CA ILE A 58 1.86 1.18 -5.34
C ILE A 58 3.38 1.03 -5.45
N LEU A 59 3.92 1.24 -6.65
CA LEU A 59 5.34 1.10 -6.95
C LEU A 59 5.96 2.45 -7.27
N SER A 60 7.16 2.70 -6.74
CA SER A 60 7.95 3.86 -7.09
C SER A 60 8.35 3.84 -8.56
N LYS A 61 8.29 4.99 -9.21
CA LYS A 61 8.70 5.16 -10.60
C LYS A 61 9.67 6.30 -10.73
N ASN A 62 10.68 6.08 -11.57
CA ASN A 62 11.65 7.09 -11.90
C ASN A 62 11.36 7.65 -13.27
N THR A 63 11.35 8.97 -13.38
CA THR A 63 11.29 9.68 -14.65
C THR A 63 12.30 10.81 -14.67
N ALA A 64 12.63 11.31 -15.84
CA ALA A 64 13.53 12.43 -15.98
C ALA A 64 13.01 13.41 -17.03
N VAL A 65 13.11 14.69 -16.76
CA VAL A 65 12.73 15.77 -17.65
C VAL A 65 13.93 16.71 -17.89
N MET A 66 13.94 17.37 -19.03
CA MET A 66 14.93 18.42 -19.29
C MET A 66 14.26 19.79 -19.17
N TYR A 67 14.85 20.68 -18.40
CA TYR A 67 14.46 22.09 -18.33
C TYR A 67 15.70 22.96 -18.59
N GLY A 68 15.74 23.60 -19.76
CA GLY A 68 16.97 24.20 -20.24
C GLY A 68 18.10 23.17 -20.37
N ASP A 69 19.25 23.45 -19.77
CA ASP A 69 20.41 22.56 -19.75
C ASP A 69 20.46 21.63 -18.52
N THR A 70 19.43 21.68 -17.67
CA THR A 70 19.39 20.89 -16.43
C THR A 70 18.46 19.69 -16.58
N LYS A 71 18.98 18.51 -16.24
CA LYS A 71 18.22 17.29 -16.10
C LYS A 71 17.58 17.25 -14.70
N ILE A 72 16.28 17.03 -14.63
CA ILE A 72 15.54 16.85 -13.37
C ILE A 72 15.03 15.42 -13.33
N ASN A 73 15.59 14.61 -12.45
CA ASN A 73 15.07 13.29 -12.13
C ASN A 73 13.95 13.44 -11.11
N ILE A 74 12.80 12.89 -11.43
CA ILE A 74 11.60 12.90 -10.59
C ILE A 74 11.31 11.48 -10.16
N VAL A 75 11.32 11.24 -8.86
CA VAL A 75 11.00 9.93 -8.28
C VAL A 75 9.62 10.00 -7.64
N ASP A 76 8.68 9.23 -8.20
CA ASP A 76 7.34 9.12 -7.66
C ASP A 76 7.33 8.22 -6.42
N THR A 77 6.71 8.68 -5.32
CA THR A 77 6.66 7.95 -4.06
C THR A 77 5.29 7.39 -3.79
N PRO A 78 5.17 6.15 -3.27
CA PRO A 78 3.92 5.66 -2.71
C PRO A 78 3.43 6.60 -1.59
N GLY A 79 2.12 6.91 -1.59
CA GLY A 79 1.53 7.76 -0.56
C GLY A 79 1.05 7.03 0.69
N HIS A 80 0.94 5.70 0.66
CA HIS A 80 0.36 4.92 1.75
C HIS A 80 1.43 4.42 2.73
N ALA A 81 1.12 4.44 4.04
CA ALA A 81 2.05 4.04 5.10
C ALA A 81 2.57 2.60 4.99
N ASP A 82 1.78 1.68 4.41
CA ASP A 82 2.18 0.29 4.16
C ASP A 82 3.43 0.17 3.28
N PHE A 83 3.74 1.21 2.49
CA PHE A 83 4.92 1.29 1.61
C PHE A 83 6.04 2.17 2.18
N GLY A 84 6.03 2.45 3.48
CA GLY A 84 6.99 3.35 4.13
C GLY A 84 8.47 2.96 3.93
N GLY A 85 8.78 1.67 3.83
CA GLY A 85 10.13 1.21 3.49
C GLY A 85 10.59 1.60 2.07
N GLU A 86 9.66 1.75 1.12
CA GLU A 86 9.96 2.26 -0.22
C GLU A 86 10.22 3.76 -0.18
N VAL A 87 9.45 4.50 0.60
CA VAL A 87 9.62 5.94 0.78
C VAL A 87 11.01 6.28 1.32
N GLU A 88 11.47 5.59 2.36
CA GLU A 88 12.82 5.81 2.92
C GLU A 88 13.92 5.59 1.87
N ARG A 89 13.81 4.54 1.08
CA ARG A 89 14.78 4.22 0.02
C ARG A 89 14.81 5.26 -1.09
N ILE A 90 13.63 5.78 -1.45
CA ILE A 90 13.51 6.84 -2.45
C ILE A 90 14.16 8.12 -1.94
N LEU A 91 13.90 8.50 -0.68
CA LEU A 91 14.46 9.69 -0.07
C LEU A 91 16.00 9.68 -0.03
N LEU A 92 16.62 8.51 -0.01
CA LEU A 92 18.09 8.39 -0.11
C LEU A 92 18.62 8.63 -1.53
N MET A 93 17.81 8.43 -2.57
CA MET A 93 18.22 8.67 -3.96
C MET A 93 18.11 10.13 -4.39
N VAL A 94 17.44 10.99 -3.61
CA VAL A 94 17.12 12.36 -4.01
C VAL A 94 17.82 13.39 -3.17
N ASP A 95 17.93 14.61 -3.70
CA ASP A 95 18.56 15.75 -3.03
C ASP A 95 17.55 16.67 -2.35
N GLY A 96 16.29 16.68 -2.83
CA GLY A 96 15.19 17.45 -2.26
C GLY A 96 13.85 16.76 -2.48
N VAL A 97 12.79 17.36 -1.92
CA VAL A 97 11.43 16.81 -2.02
C VAL A 97 10.43 17.89 -2.43
N LEU A 98 9.46 17.52 -3.27
CA LEU A 98 8.27 18.32 -3.52
C LEU A 98 7.16 17.79 -2.62
N LEU A 99 6.74 18.61 -1.67
CA LEU A 99 5.63 18.30 -0.77
C LEU A 99 4.34 18.84 -1.36
N LEU A 100 3.51 17.95 -1.89
CA LEU A 100 2.25 18.31 -2.55
C LEU A 100 1.10 18.23 -1.55
N VAL A 101 0.38 19.34 -1.36
CA VAL A 101 -0.75 19.45 -0.45
C VAL A 101 -1.96 20.02 -1.18
N ASP A 102 -3.14 19.45 -0.95
CA ASP A 102 -4.40 19.94 -1.50
C ASP A 102 -4.81 21.24 -0.79
N ALA A 103 -5.13 22.28 -1.56
CA ALA A 103 -5.53 23.60 -1.05
C ALA A 103 -6.83 23.60 -0.24
N PHE A 104 -7.66 22.55 -0.36
CA PHE A 104 -8.91 22.39 0.38
C PHE A 104 -8.76 21.46 1.59
N GLU A 105 -8.12 20.30 1.41
CA GLU A 105 -7.99 19.28 2.45
C GLU A 105 -6.90 19.63 3.48
N GLY A 106 -5.82 20.28 3.03
CA GLY A 106 -4.70 20.65 3.91
C GLY A 106 -3.79 19.48 4.28
N CYS A 107 -3.17 19.56 5.46
CA CYS A 107 -2.21 18.56 5.94
C CYS A 107 -2.90 17.28 6.39
N MET A 108 -2.59 16.17 5.73
CA MET A 108 -3.14 14.86 6.02
C MET A 108 -2.11 13.96 6.75
N PRO A 109 -2.55 12.96 7.55
CA PRO A 109 -1.64 12.14 8.37
C PRO A 109 -0.52 11.43 7.61
N GLN A 110 -0.78 10.98 6.38
CA GLN A 110 0.26 10.35 5.55
C GLN A 110 1.35 11.34 5.14
N THR A 111 0.98 12.61 4.89
CA THR A 111 1.92 13.70 4.65
C THR A 111 2.89 13.85 5.82
N ARG A 112 2.38 13.81 7.06
CA ARG A 112 3.16 13.89 8.29
C ARG A 112 4.25 12.80 8.36
N PHE A 113 3.88 11.55 8.06
CA PHE A 113 4.83 10.42 8.10
C PHE A 113 5.99 10.61 7.13
N VAL A 114 5.68 10.88 5.86
CA VAL A 114 6.71 11.02 4.82
C VAL A 114 7.55 12.27 5.04
N LEU A 115 6.93 13.37 5.46
CA LEU A 115 7.62 14.61 5.79
C LEU A 115 8.60 14.41 6.97
N LYS A 116 8.18 13.75 8.07
CA LYS A 116 9.06 13.42 9.19
C LYS A 116 10.31 12.67 8.75
N LYS A 117 10.16 11.70 7.84
CA LYS A 117 11.30 10.95 7.29
C LYS A 117 12.20 11.83 6.43
N ALA A 118 11.61 12.69 5.59
CA ALA A 118 12.37 13.61 4.74
C ALA A 118 13.17 14.62 5.57
N LEU A 119 12.54 15.24 6.57
CA LEU A 119 13.19 16.20 7.50
C LEU A 119 14.31 15.54 8.30
N GLY A 120 14.07 14.31 8.81
CA GLY A 120 15.07 13.54 9.54
C GLY A 120 16.30 13.13 8.71
N LEU A 121 16.17 13.10 7.38
CA LEU A 121 17.27 12.91 6.42
C LEU A 121 17.89 14.24 5.95
N GLY A 122 17.54 15.38 6.55
CA GLY A 122 18.04 16.69 6.19
C GLY A 122 17.60 17.18 4.82
N LYS A 123 16.50 16.64 4.26
CA LYS A 123 15.98 17.10 2.97
C LYS A 123 15.26 18.43 3.12
N ARG A 124 15.43 19.31 2.12
CA ARG A 124 14.70 20.57 2.02
C ARG A 124 13.44 20.37 1.19
N PRO A 125 12.24 20.59 1.76
CA PRO A 125 10.99 20.51 1.00
C PRO A 125 10.72 21.78 0.21
N VAL A 126 10.25 21.62 -1.03
CA VAL A 126 9.54 22.66 -1.78
C VAL A 126 8.06 22.34 -1.66
N VAL A 127 7.29 23.23 -1.05
CA VAL A 127 5.86 23.03 -0.85
C VAL A 127 5.09 23.41 -2.11
N VAL A 128 4.20 22.54 -2.57
CA VAL A 128 3.31 22.78 -3.69
C VAL A 128 1.87 22.66 -3.22
N ILE A 129 1.16 23.80 -3.11
CA ILE A 129 -0.26 23.84 -2.77
C ILE A 129 -1.05 23.67 -4.06
N ASN A 130 -1.60 22.47 -4.25
CA ASN A 130 -2.28 22.06 -5.46
C ASN A 130 -3.81 22.24 -5.36
N LYS A 131 -4.47 22.21 -6.51
CA LYS A 131 -5.92 22.35 -6.66
C LYS A 131 -6.45 23.70 -6.18
N ILE A 132 -5.69 24.77 -6.38
CA ILE A 132 -6.14 26.14 -6.08
C ILE A 132 -7.33 26.58 -6.95
N ASP A 133 -7.61 25.86 -8.03
CA ASP A 133 -8.78 26.00 -8.91
C ASP A 133 -10.09 25.50 -8.28
N ARG A 134 -10.02 24.76 -7.15
CA ARG A 134 -11.18 24.16 -6.50
C ARG A 134 -11.97 25.20 -5.69
N ASP A 135 -13.30 25.15 -5.77
CA ASP A 135 -14.17 25.96 -4.92
C ASP A 135 -13.94 25.63 -3.44
N GLY A 136 -13.73 26.67 -2.63
CA GLY A 136 -13.43 26.51 -1.20
C GLY A 136 -11.94 26.23 -0.90
N ALA A 137 -11.06 26.38 -1.88
CA ALA A 137 -9.61 26.37 -1.62
C ALA A 137 -9.22 27.46 -0.59
N ARG A 138 -8.35 27.07 0.37
CA ARG A 138 -7.90 27.93 1.49
C ARG A 138 -6.36 27.94 1.60
N PRO A 139 -5.65 28.38 0.56
CA PRO A 139 -4.21 28.19 0.45
C PRO A 139 -3.41 28.82 1.60
N TYR A 140 -3.82 29.95 2.12
CA TYR A 140 -3.13 30.62 3.25
C TYR A 140 -3.26 29.85 4.55
N GLU A 141 -4.45 29.34 4.87
CA GLU A 141 -4.66 28.51 6.06
C GLU A 141 -3.87 27.21 6.00
N VAL A 142 -3.74 26.62 4.79
CA VAL A 142 -2.93 25.40 4.57
C VAL A 142 -1.44 25.68 4.79
N ILE A 143 -0.95 26.89 4.48
CA ILE A 143 0.44 27.29 4.80
C ILE A 143 0.64 27.33 6.31
N ASP A 144 -0.30 27.91 7.05
CA ASP A 144 -0.23 27.98 8.52
C ASP A 144 -0.27 26.56 9.13
N GLU A 145 -1.15 25.67 8.64
CA GLU A 145 -1.19 24.24 9.04
C GLU A 145 0.14 23.52 8.75
N LEU A 146 0.78 23.84 7.62
CA LEU A 146 2.09 23.28 7.26
C LEU A 146 3.18 23.78 8.19
N LEU A 147 3.20 25.07 8.49
CA LEU A 147 4.19 25.65 9.39
C LEU A 147 4.09 25.01 10.78
N ASP A 148 2.87 24.88 11.31
CA ASP A 148 2.62 24.17 12.57
C ASP A 148 3.12 22.73 12.53
N LEU A 149 2.85 22.02 11.42
CA LEU A 149 3.31 20.64 11.23
C LEU A 149 4.84 20.55 11.20
N PHE A 150 5.53 21.47 10.52
CA PHE A 150 6.99 21.47 10.47
C PHE A 150 7.60 21.73 11.86
N ILE A 151 7.04 22.67 12.62
CA ILE A 151 7.44 22.93 14.01
C ILE A 151 7.24 21.68 14.88
N GLU A 152 6.09 21.02 14.76
CA GLU A 152 5.78 19.79 15.52
C GLU A 152 6.71 18.62 15.17
N LEU A 153 7.26 18.60 13.94
CA LEU A 153 8.20 17.60 13.48
C LEU A 153 9.67 17.97 13.76
N ASP A 154 9.93 18.99 14.59
CA ASP A 154 11.26 19.48 14.95
C ASP A 154 12.12 19.90 13.73
N ALA A 155 11.50 20.53 12.72
CA ALA A 155 12.20 21.06 11.57
C ALA A 155 13.20 22.16 11.99
N ASP A 156 14.37 22.19 11.35
CA ASP A 156 15.36 23.22 11.59
C ASP A 156 15.00 24.56 10.90
N GLU A 157 15.76 25.65 11.21
CA GLU A 157 15.48 26.98 10.66
C GLU A 157 15.51 27.01 9.12
N ASP A 158 16.42 26.26 8.50
CA ASP A 158 16.52 26.17 7.04
C ASP A 158 15.34 25.41 6.42
N GLN A 159 14.77 24.45 7.14
CA GLN A 159 13.61 23.68 6.73
C GLN A 159 12.30 24.44 6.95
N LEU A 160 12.22 25.33 7.94
CA LEU A 160 11.06 26.19 8.19
C LEU A 160 10.92 27.31 7.15
N ASP A 161 12.03 27.72 6.51
CA ASP A 161 12.03 28.68 5.39
C ASP A 161 11.78 27.93 4.05
N PHE A 162 10.67 27.21 3.97
CA PHE A 162 10.32 26.46 2.78
C PHE A 162 9.67 27.34 1.71
N PRO A 163 10.07 27.22 0.43
CA PRO A 163 9.40 27.91 -0.68
C PRO A 163 8.02 27.31 -0.94
N VAL A 164 7.03 28.17 -1.25
CA VAL A 164 5.66 27.79 -1.55
C VAL A 164 5.32 28.12 -3.01
N ILE A 165 4.83 27.12 -3.74
CA ILE A 165 4.30 27.25 -5.10
C ILE A 165 2.83 26.86 -5.08
N PHE A 166 1.98 27.67 -5.71
CA PHE A 166 0.57 27.37 -5.91
C PHE A 166 0.38 26.74 -7.29
N ALA A 167 -0.44 25.67 -7.37
CA ALA A 167 -0.60 24.96 -8.62
C ALA A 167 -2.04 24.46 -8.86
N SER A 168 -2.40 24.32 -10.13
CA SER A 168 -3.49 23.46 -10.60
C SER A 168 -2.91 22.40 -11.51
N GLY A 169 -2.70 21.20 -10.98
CA GLY A 169 -2.26 20.06 -11.77
C GLY A 169 -3.28 19.69 -12.87
N ARG A 170 -4.57 19.94 -12.67
CA ARG A 170 -5.61 19.70 -13.66
C ARG A 170 -5.47 20.65 -14.84
N ASP A 171 -5.36 21.95 -14.57
CA ASP A 171 -5.34 22.99 -15.60
C ASP A 171 -3.91 23.25 -16.13
N GLY A 172 -2.89 22.71 -15.48
CA GLY A 172 -1.51 22.67 -15.98
C GLY A 172 -0.72 23.96 -15.76
N TYR A 173 -0.95 24.68 -14.66
CA TYR A 173 -0.20 25.88 -14.31
C TYR A 173 0.31 25.88 -12.87
N ALA A 174 1.35 26.65 -12.63
CA ALA A 174 1.91 26.95 -11.32
C ALA A 174 2.21 28.45 -11.20
N SER A 175 2.18 28.99 -9.99
CA SER A 175 2.39 30.41 -9.71
C SER A 175 2.94 30.64 -8.31
N LEU A 176 3.56 31.81 -8.09
CA LEU A 176 3.88 32.34 -6.76
C LEU A 176 2.68 33.08 -6.12
N ASP A 177 1.65 33.36 -6.92
CA ASP A 177 0.44 34.06 -6.49
C ASP A 177 -0.72 33.03 -6.38
N PRO A 178 -1.37 32.87 -5.22
CA PRO A 178 -2.47 31.94 -5.01
C PRO A 178 -3.73 32.30 -5.79
N ASP A 179 -3.85 33.56 -6.22
CA ASP A 179 -5.01 34.07 -6.98
C ASP A 179 -4.84 33.91 -8.51
N ALA A 180 -3.67 33.51 -8.98
CA ALA A 180 -3.42 33.22 -10.39
C ALA A 180 -4.29 32.05 -10.87
N ARG A 181 -4.83 32.17 -12.09
CA ARG A 181 -5.70 31.13 -12.71
C ARG A 181 -5.23 30.72 -14.09
N GLU A 182 -4.12 31.26 -14.56
CA GLU A 182 -3.53 31.01 -15.88
C GLU A 182 -2.01 30.96 -15.79
N GLY A 183 -1.37 30.24 -16.70
CA GLY A 183 0.08 30.12 -16.76
C GLY A 183 0.53 28.75 -17.27
N ASP A 184 1.74 28.40 -16.90
CA ASP A 184 2.35 27.10 -17.18
C ASP A 184 3.15 26.61 -15.96
N MET A 185 3.84 25.46 -16.09
CA MET A 185 4.61 24.87 -14.97
C MET A 185 6.01 25.48 -14.78
N ARG A 186 6.40 26.54 -15.53
CA ARG A 186 7.74 27.16 -15.38
C ARG A 186 8.05 27.60 -13.96
N PRO A 187 7.13 28.23 -13.19
CA PRO A 187 7.44 28.64 -11.81
C PRO A 187 7.83 27.46 -10.92
N LEU A 188 7.24 26.28 -11.13
CA LEU A 188 7.61 25.08 -10.39
C LEU A 188 8.98 24.53 -10.82
N PHE A 189 9.31 24.53 -12.13
CA PHE A 189 10.64 24.15 -12.58
C PHE A 189 11.72 25.09 -12.03
N GLU A 190 11.49 26.40 -12.04
CA GLU A 190 12.40 27.42 -11.50
C GLU A 190 12.61 27.23 -9.99
N ALA A 191 11.53 26.97 -9.23
CA ALA A 191 11.62 26.67 -7.81
C ALA A 191 12.45 25.40 -7.52
N ILE A 192 12.30 24.34 -8.34
CA ILE A 192 13.14 23.13 -8.22
C ILE A 192 14.62 23.49 -8.45
N LEU A 193 14.94 24.27 -9.46
CA LEU A 193 16.33 24.64 -9.75
C LEU A 193 16.96 25.53 -8.66
N GLU A 194 16.18 26.43 -8.07
CA GLU A 194 16.62 27.37 -7.07
C GLU A 194 16.78 26.74 -5.67
N HIS A 195 15.81 25.90 -5.26
CA HIS A 195 15.72 25.44 -3.87
C HIS A 195 16.16 23.99 -3.65
N VAL A 196 16.12 23.13 -4.69
CA VAL A 196 16.64 21.75 -4.56
C VAL A 196 18.15 21.77 -4.78
N PRO A 197 18.96 21.28 -3.82
CA PRO A 197 20.40 21.23 -3.97
C PRO A 197 20.85 20.40 -5.18
N ALA A 198 21.88 20.83 -5.87
CA ALA A 198 22.56 20.00 -6.85
C ALA A 198 23.39 18.90 -6.16
N PRO A 199 23.52 17.70 -6.76
CA PRO A 199 24.33 16.62 -6.21
C PRO A 199 25.76 17.07 -5.90
N GLN A 200 26.24 16.76 -4.70
CA GLN A 200 27.57 17.13 -4.21
C GLN A 200 28.40 15.85 -3.96
N GLY A 201 29.66 15.85 -4.33
CA GLY A 201 30.57 14.73 -4.12
C GLY A 201 31.85 14.86 -4.93
N ASP A 202 32.56 13.77 -5.11
CA ASP A 202 33.77 13.70 -5.95
C ASP A 202 33.47 12.91 -7.24
N PRO A 203 33.33 13.60 -8.40
CA PRO A 203 33.04 12.95 -9.67
C PRO A 203 34.20 12.12 -10.24
N ASP A 204 35.42 12.36 -9.77
CA ASP A 204 36.63 11.66 -10.21
C ASP A 204 37.18 10.68 -9.14
N GLY A 205 36.49 10.58 -8.00
CA GLY A 205 36.81 9.65 -6.90
C GLY A 205 36.48 8.18 -7.23
N PRO A 206 36.85 7.25 -6.32
CA PRO A 206 36.49 5.85 -6.46
C PRO A 206 34.99 5.64 -6.52
N LEU A 207 34.52 4.75 -7.38
CA LEU A 207 33.12 4.48 -7.59
C LEU A 207 32.39 4.05 -6.33
N GLN A 208 31.22 4.64 -6.08
CA GLN A 208 30.21 4.16 -5.12
C GLN A 208 28.82 4.30 -5.73
N ILE A 209 28.03 3.21 -5.73
CA ILE A 209 26.60 3.20 -6.11
C ILE A 209 25.82 2.53 -4.99
N LEU A 210 24.84 3.22 -4.42
CA LEU A 210 23.87 2.65 -3.49
C LEU A 210 22.65 2.15 -4.26
N PHE A 211 22.34 0.86 -4.18
CA PHE A 211 21.15 0.29 -4.80
C PHE A 211 19.96 0.39 -3.85
N SER A 212 18.99 1.21 -4.21
CA SER A 212 17.81 1.49 -3.38
C SER A 212 16.55 0.77 -3.88
N ASN A 213 16.55 0.28 -5.12
CA ASN A 213 15.43 -0.49 -5.67
C ASN A 213 15.91 -1.62 -6.58
N ILE A 214 15.10 -2.66 -6.73
CA ILE A 214 15.34 -3.77 -7.66
C ILE A 214 14.11 -3.92 -8.52
N ASP A 215 14.36 -4.02 -9.82
CA ASP A 215 13.39 -4.41 -10.82
C ASP A 215 13.77 -5.75 -11.42
N TYR A 216 12.87 -6.38 -12.13
CA TYR A 216 13.09 -7.68 -12.74
C TYR A 216 12.56 -7.73 -14.18
N ASP A 217 13.37 -8.27 -15.04
CA ASP A 217 13.02 -8.52 -16.45
C ASP A 217 13.32 -9.99 -16.78
N ASP A 218 12.40 -10.67 -17.45
CA ASP A 218 12.52 -12.11 -17.72
C ASP A 218 13.73 -12.48 -18.59
N TYR A 219 14.31 -11.52 -19.33
CA TYR A 219 15.48 -11.73 -20.20
C TYR A 219 16.81 -11.33 -19.54
N THR A 220 16.79 -10.23 -18.78
CA THR A 220 18.01 -9.67 -18.18
C THR A 220 18.17 -10.02 -16.70
N GLY A 221 17.15 -10.61 -16.10
CA GLY A 221 17.12 -10.93 -14.69
C GLY A 221 16.94 -9.69 -13.81
N ARG A 222 17.63 -9.66 -12.66
CA ARG A 222 17.58 -8.53 -11.72
C ARG A 222 18.21 -7.29 -12.30
N ILE A 223 17.54 -6.15 -12.11
CA ILE A 223 17.98 -4.82 -12.50
C ILE A 223 18.07 -3.98 -11.24
N GLY A 224 19.29 -3.65 -10.83
CA GLY A 224 19.50 -2.75 -9.69
C GLY A 224 19.27 -1.31 -10.09
N VAL A 225 18.42 -0.59 -9.35
CA VAL A 225 18.23 0.85 -9.49
C VAL A 225 18.88 1.56 -8.31
N GLY A 226 19.76 2.51 -8.59
CA GLY A 226 20.51 3.19 -7.56
C GLY A 226 21.05 4.53 -8.00
N ARG A 227 21.69 5.21 -7.04
CA ARG A 227 22.33 6.50 -7.25
C ARG A 227 23.85 6.35 -7.24
N VAL A 228 24.52 7.00 -8.16
CA VAL A 228 25.98 7.15 -8.13
C VAL A 228 26.34 8.22 -7.11
N GLU A 229 26.83 7.79 -5.96
CA GLU A 229 27.17 8.71 -4.86
C GLU A 229 28.56 9.32 -5.02
N ARG A 230 29.47 8.63 -5.71
CA ARG A 230 30.82 9.07 -5.98
C ARG A 230 31.36 8.42 -7.25
N GLY A 231 32.23 9.15 -7.98
CA GLY A 231 32.95 8.63 -9.12
C GLY A 231 32.13 8.49 -10.39
N ARG A 232 32.58 7.56 -11.23
CA ARG A 232 31.96 7.24 -12.54
C ARG A 232 31.84 5.75 -12.72
N VAL A 233 30.76 5.33 -13.36
CA VAL A 233 30.49 3.94 -13.72
C VAL A 233 30.43 3.79 -15.24
N ARG A 234 30.87 2.64 -15.76
CA ARG A 234 30.86 2.31 -17.20
C ARG A 234 30.25 0.93 -17.43
N THR A 235 29.63 0.76 -18.57
CA THR A 235 29.20 -0.56 -19.06
C THR A 235 30.40 -1.52 -19.14
N GLY A 236 30.23 -2.75 -18.65
CA GLY A 236 31.28 -3.77 -18.64
C GLY A 236 32.34 -3.63 -17.54
N GLN A 237 32.24 -2.61 -16.65
CA GLN A 237 33.18 -2.38 -15.56
C GLN A 237 33.06 -3.49 -14.50
N THR A 238 34.22 -3.93 -13.99
CA THR A 238 34.27 -4.80 -12.80
C THR A 238 34.08 -3.95 -11.54
N ILE A 239 33.25 -4.40 -10.64
CA ILE A 239 32.94 -3.77 -9.36
C ILE A 239 33.07 -4.78 -8.23
N THR A 240 33.20 -4.29 -7.02
CA THR A 240 33.03 -5.08 -5.79
C THR A 240 31.70 -4.70 -5.14
N LEU A 241 30.81 -5.67 -4.98
CA LEU A 241 29.53 -5.51 -4.31
C LEU A 241 29.71 -5.80 -2.81
N CYS A 242 29.42 -4.82 -1.96
CA CYS A 242 29.39 -4.97 -0.50
C CYS A 242 28.01 -5.46 -0.08
N LYS A 243 27.95 -6.67 0.44
CA LYS A 243 26.73 -7.34 0.89
C LYS A 243 26.32 -6.88 2.29
N ARG A 244 25.04 -7.10 2.61
CA ARG A 244 24.47 -6.73 3.92
C ARG A 244 25.08 -7.46 5.10
N ASP A 245 25.60 -8.68 4.90
CA ASP A 245 26.29 -9.49 5.90
C ASP A 245 27.76 -9.10 6.11
N GLY A 246 28.22 -8.03 5.45
CA GLY A 246 29.61 -7.58 5.48
C GLY A 246 30.55 -8.33 4.54
N THR A 247 30.07 -9.32 3.79
CA THR A 247 30.85 -10.00 2.76
C THR A 247 30.96 -9.15 1.49
N THR A 248 31.95 -9.45 0.67
CA THR A 248 32.16 -8.77 -0.61
C THR A 248 32.16 -9.77 -1.76
N GLN A 249 31.64 -9.37 -2.91
CA GLN A 249 31.56 -10.18 -4.11
C GLN A 249 31.96 -9.36 -5.34
N ASN A 250 32.86 -9.87 -6.14
CA ASN A 250 33.19 -9.24 -7.43
C ASN A 250 32.06 -9.53 -8.44
N ALA A 251 31.62 -8.50 -9.12
CA ALA A 251 30.61 -8.57 -10.16
C ALA A 251 31.01 -7.72 -11.36
N ARG A 252 30.36 -7.93 -12.50
CA ARG A 252 30.55 -7.14 -13.70
C ARG A 252 29.25 -6.49 -14.11
N ILE A 253 29.28 -5.19 -14.35
CA ILE A 253 28.15 -4.45 -14.90
C ILE A 253 27.90 -4.94 -16.33
N GLY A 254 26.70 -5.45 -16.58
CA GLY A 254 26.28 -5.87 -17.90
C GLY A 254 25.93 -4.66 -18.75
N LYS A 255 24.74 -4.12 -18.59
CA LYS A 255 24.27 -2.90 -19.23
C LYS A 255 23.97 -1.83 -18.19
N LEU A 256 24.14 -0.58 -18.59
CA LEU A 256 23.90 0.61 -17.82
C LEU A 256 22.82 1.44 -18.49
N TYR A 257 21.84 1.91 -17.74
CA TYR A 257 20.75 2.74 -18.23
C TYR A 257 20.59 3.98 -17.37
N GLN A 258 20.16 5.06 -18.00
CA GLN A 258 19.64 6.27 -17.35
C GLN A 258 18.17 6.46 -17.71
N PHE A 259 17.47 7.31 -16.96
CA PHE A 259 16.08 7.65 -17.25
C PHE A 259 16.01 8.82 -18.24
N GLU A 260 15.19 8.69 -19.29
CA GLU A 260 14.83 9.73 -20.26
C GLU A 260 13.31 9.69 -20.43
N GLY A 261 12.61 10.68 -19.86
CA GLY A 261 11.17 10.56 -19.69
C GLY A 261 10.84 9.33 -18.86
N LEU A 262 9.92 8.52 -19.34
CA LEU A 262 9.51 7.26 -18.70
C LEU A 262 10.34 6.03 -19.13
N ARG A 263 11.30 6.23 -20.05
CA ARG A 263 12.06 5.12 -20.64
C ARG A 263 13.44 5.01 -20.00
N ARG A 264 13.96 3.79 -19.96
CA ARG A 264 15.37 3.52 -19.67
C ARG A 264 16.15 3.60 -20.98
N ALA A 265 17.02 4.58 -21.10
CA ALA A 265 17.94 4.73 -22.22
C ALA A 265 19.29 4.09 -21.87
N GLU A 266 19.80 3.21 -22.74
CA GLU A 266 21.13 2.61 -22.58
C GLU A 266 22.21 3.69 -22.71
N CYS A 267 23.15 3.71 -21.77
CA CYS A 267 24.27 4.65 -21.78
C CYS A 267 25.59 3.93 -21.52
N GLU A 268 26.68 4.50 -22.01
CA GLU A 268 28.01 3.93 -21.81
C GLU A 268 28.60 4.28 -20.44
N THR A 269 28.24 5.46 -19.93
CA THR A 269 28.80 6.00 -18.68
C THR A 269 27.75 6.79 -17.90
N ALA A 270 27.88 6.75 -16.57
CA ALA A 270 27.17 7.63 -15.66
C ALA A 270 28.11 8.10 -14.54
N SER A 271 27.79 9.21 -13.89
CA SER A 271 28.66 9.85 -12.90
C SER A 271 27.89 10.34 -11.69
N LEU A 272 28.60 10.94 -10.75
CA LEU A 272 28.06 11.52 -9.52
C LEU A 272 26.64 12.09 -9.69
N GLY A 273 25.71 11.69 -8.84
CA GLY A 273 24.33 12.13 -8.79
C GLY A 273 23.39 11.42 -9.78
N ASP A 274 23.89 10.72 -10.80
CA ASP A 274 23.02 10.03 -11.75
C ASP A 274 22.21 8.91 -11.08
N LEU A 275 20.92 8.86 -11.39
CA LEU A 275 20.08 7.69 -11.12
C LEU A 275 20.25 6.69 -12.26
N VAL A 276 20.72 5.50 -11.92
CA VAL A 276 21.08 4.47 -12.89
C VAL A 276 20.31 3.17 -12.66
N SER A 277 20.08 2.44 -13.75
CA SER A 277 19.65 1.05 -13.71
C SER A 277 20.77 0.17 -14.25
N VAL A 278 21.14 -0.87 -13.50
CA VAL A 278 22.30 -1.73 -13.77
C VAL A 278 21.85 -3.18 -13.88
N THR A 279 22.31 -3.88 -14.92
CA THR A 279 22.10 -5.34 -15.10
C THR A 279 23.41 -6.10 -14.94
N GLY A 280 23.34 -7.43 -14.88
CA GLY A 280 24.52 -8.31 -14.83
C GLY A 280 24.98 -8.68 -13.42
N ILE A 281 24.22 -8.33 -12.39
CA ILE A 281 24.50 -8.67 -10.99
C ILE A 281 23.37 -9.58 -10.47
N PRO A 282 23.49 -10.91 -10.60
CA PRO A 282 22.38 -11.83 -10.30
C PRO A 282 21.89 -11.80 -8.84
N ASP A 283 22.82 -11.68 -7.90
CA ASP A 283 22.56 -11.76 -6.46
C ASP A 283 22.50 -10.38 -5.78
N LEU A 284 22.16 -9.34 -6.55
CA LEU A 284 22.02 -7.99 -6.03
C LEU A 284 20.81 -7.89 -5.10
N ASN A 285 20.99 -7.24 -3.95
CA ASN A 285 19.92 -6.92 -3.02
C ASN A 285 19.87 -5.42 -2.74
N ILE A 286 18.73 -4.97 -2.25
CA ILE A 286 18.52 -3.56 -1.88
C ILE A 286 19.38 -3.21 -0.66
N GLY A 287 19.98 -2.00 -0.70
CA GLY A 287 20.89 -1.50 0.33
C GLY A 287 22.34 -1.91 0.12
N GLU A 288 22.65 -2.77 -0.86
CA GLU A 288 24.03 -3.12 -1.18
C GLU A 288 24.73 -1.99 -1.94
N THR A 289 26.03 -1.85 -1.73
CA THR A 289 26.88 -0.83 -2.35
C THR A 289 27.81 -1.45 -3.37
N ALA A 290 27.78 -0.95 -4.63
CA ALA A 290 28.81 -1.25 -5.60
C ALA A 290 29.98 -0.28 -5.47
N CYS A 291 31.18 -0.80 -5.29
CA CYS A 291 32.40 -0.03 -5.09
C CYS A 291 33.43 -0.31 -6.16
N ASP A 292 34.40 0.59 -6.28
CA ASP A 292 35.65 0.31 -6.96
C ASP A 292 36.38 -0.87 -6.30
N PRO A 293 36.90 -1.86 -7.06
CA PRO A 293 37.57 -3.03 -6.47
C PRO A 293 38.82 -2.71 -5.64
N GLU A 294 39.49 -1.60 -5.91
CA GLU A 294 40.68 -1.17 -5.16
C GLU A 294 40.32 -0.32 -3.93
N HIS A 295 39.10 0.24 -3.90
CA HIS A 295 38.62 1.10 -2.82
C HIS A 295 37.23 0.65 -2.37
N VAL A 296 37.18 -0.43 -1.60
CA VAL A 296 35.95 -1.02 -1.10
C VAL A 296 35.47 -0.27 0.14
N GLU A 297 34.41 0.52 -0.02
CA GLU A 297 33.82 1.33 1.04
C GLU A 297 32.30 1.26 0.94
N ALA A 298 31.67 0.47 1.83
CA ALA A 298 30.22 0.33 1.87
C ALA A 298 29.57 1.59 2.44
N LEU A 299 28.47 2.02 1.81
CA LEU A 299 27.58 3.03 2.36
C LEU A 299 26.72 2.44 3.50
N PRO A 300 26.22 3.27 4.43
CA PRO A 300 25.33 2.78 5.49
C PRO A 300 24.12 2.05 4.91
N PHE A 301 23.83 0.88 5.46
CA PHE A 301 22.66 0.12 5.06
C PHE A 301 21.37 0.86 5.44
N VAL A 302 20.43 0.87 4.52
CA VAL A 302 19.08 1.39 4.77
C VAL A 302 18.38 0.47 5.77
N HIS A 303 17.94 1.02 6.88
CA HIS A 303 17.09 0.28 7.81
C HIS A 303 15.71 0.09 7.16
N ILE A 304 15.35 -1.15 6.88
CA ILE A 304 14.02 -1.48 6.37
C ILE A 304 13.18 -1.90 7.57
N ASP A 305 12.09 -1.20 7.79
CA ASP A 305 11.16 -1.54 8.86
C ASP A 305 10.63 -2.97 8.69
N GLU A 306 10.53 -3.70 9.79
CA GLU A 306 10.09 -5.07 9.79
C GLU A 306 8.57 -5.20 9.53
N PRO A 307 8.11 -6.32 8.95
CA PRO A 307 6.70 -6.62 8.82
C PRO A 307 5.98 -6.62 10.18
N THR A 308 4.75 -6.10 10.20
CA THR A 308 3.90 -6.05 11.41
C THR A 308 2.74 -7.04 11.35
N ILE A 309 2.37 -7.51 10.17
CA ILE A 309 1.22 -8.39 9.94
C ILE A 309 1.67 -9.62 9.14
N SER A 310 1.05 -10.77 9.40
CA SER A 310 1.27 -12.00 8.65
C SER A 310 -0.04 -12.70 8.31
N MET A 311 -0.05 -13.42 7.20
CA MET A 311 -1.15 -14.28 6.73
C MET A 311 -0.61 -15.62 6.27
N ILE A 312 -1.46 -16.64 6.29
CA ILE A 312 -1.15 -17.95 5.70
C ILE A 312 -1.77 -18.03 4.31
N PHE A 313 -0.93 -18.24 3.31
CA PHE A 313 -1.31 -18.58 1.94
C PHE A 313 -1.23 -20.09 1.77
N MET A 314 -2.28 -20.72 1.28
CA MET A 314 -2.31 -22.18 1.16
C MET A 314 -2.99 -22.62 -0.13
N VAL A 315 -2.69 -23.84 -0.53
CA VAL A 315 -3.38 -24.49 -1.66
C VAL A 315 -4.89 -24.53 -1.38
N ASN A 316 -5.69 -24.16 -2.37
CA ASN A 316 -7.14 -24.32 -2.27
C ASN A 316 -7.50 -25.81 -2.29
N ASN A 317 -8.11 -26.29 -1.22
CA ASN A 317 -8.58 -27.67 -1.07
C ASN A 317 -10.11 -27.77 -0.98
N SER A 318 -10.82 -26.76 -1.48
CA SER A 318 -12.29 -26.74 -1.53
C SER A 318 -12.82 -27.74 -2.58
N PRO A 319 -14.11 -28.10 -2.53
CA PRO A 319 -14.73 -28.93 -3.58
C PRO A 319 -14.72 -28.28 -4.97
N PHE A 320 -14.43 -27.00 -5.07
CA PHE A 320 -14.32 -26.27 -6.34
C PHE A 320 -12.89 -26.02 -6.78
N ALA A 321 -11.91 -26.54 -6.04
CA ALA A 321 -10.49 -26.35 -6.35
C ALA A 321 -10.14 -26.78 -7.78
N GLY A 322 -9.36 -25.93 -8.48
CA GLY A 322 -8.88 -26.19 -9.84
C GLY A 322 -9.90 -25.99 -10.96
N ARG A 323 -11.07 -25.40 -10.66
CA ARG A 323 -12.08 -25.12 -11.70
C ARG A 323 -11.83 -23.81 -12.43
N GLU A 324 -11.29 -22.81 -11.77
CA GLU A 324 -11.16 -21.45 -12.28
C GLU A 324 -9.69 -21.02 -12.41
N GLY A 325 -8.79 -21.57 -11.60
CA GLY A 325 -7.37 -21.21 -11.58
C GLY A 325 -6.52 -22.01 -12.58
N LYS A 326 -5.54 -21.32 -13.19
CA LYS A 326 -4.50 -21.95 -14.01
C LYS A 326 -3.35 -22.51 -13.16
N TYR A 327 -2.99 -21.78 -12.09
CA TYR A 327 -1.89 -22.11 -11.20
C TYR A 327 -2.45 -22.47 -9.82
N VAL A 328 -2.54 -23.76 -9.52
CA VAL A 328 -3.26 -24.29 -8.35
C VAL A 328 -2.38 -25.12 -7.43
N THR A 329 -1.14 -25.42 -7.83
CA THR A 329 -0.26 -26.32 -7.06
C THR A 329 0.56 -25.53 -6.02
N SER A 330 0.96 -26.24 -4.95
CA SER A 330 1.87 -25.70 -3.92
C SER A 330 3.14 -25.12 -4.54
N ARG A 331 3.72 -25.81 -5.54
CA ARG A 331 4.92 -25.33 -6.24
C ARG A 331 4.68 -24.00 -6.97
N ASN A 332 3.56 -23.86 -7.69
CA ASN A 332 3.25 -22.61 -8.39
C ASN A 332 3.12 -21.44 -7.40
N ILE A 333 2.39 -21.67 -6.30
CA ILE A 333 2.20 -20.65 -5.24
C ILE A 333 3.53 -20.30 -4.61
N ARG A 334 4.34 -21.30 -4.26
CA ARG A 334 5.68 -21.11 -3.69
C ARG A 334 6.57 -20.26 -4.60
N ASP A 335 6.73 -20.70 -5.84
CA ASP A 335 7.61 -20.02 -6.80
C ASP A 335 7.18 -18.55 -7.02
N ARG A 336 5.87 -18.30 -7.06
CA ARG A 336 5.34 -16.94 -7.19
C ARG A 336 5.58 -16.08 -5.95
N LEU A 337 5.36 -16.62 -4.74
CA LEU A 337 5.59 -15.91 -3.48
C LEU A 337 7.07 -15.60 -3.28
N PHE A 338 7.95 -16.55 -3.57
CA PHE A 338 9.40 -16.32 -3.48
C PHE A 338 9.90 -15.34 -4.55
N LYS A 339 9.31 -15.30 -5.74
CA LYS A 339 9.59 -14.26 -6.73
C LYS A 339 9.19 -12.86 -6.24
N GLU A 340 8.11 -12.75 -5.47
CA GLU A 340 7.68 -11.45 -4.91
C GLU A 340 8.73 -10.81 -4.01
N ILE A 341 9.32 -11.59 -3.12
CA ILE A 341 10.33 -11.06 -2.17
C ILE A 341 11.67 -10.72 -2.83
N GLU A 342 11.87 -11.10 -4.09
CA GLU A 342 13.06 -10.66 -4.85
C GLU A 342 13.02 -9.16 -5.18
N THR A 343 11.82 -8.61 -5.33
CA THR A 343 11.58 -7.20 -5.65
C THR A 343 11.01 -6.41 -4.47
N ASN A 344 10.21 -7.07 -3.62
CA ASN A 344 9.56 -6.45 -2.47
C ASN A 344 10.23 -6.86 -1.15
N VAL A 345 11.18 -6.06 -0.71
CA VAL A 345 11.94 -6.32 0.53
C VAL A 345 11.15 -6.04 1.82
N SER A 346 9.98 -5.40 1.71
CA SER A 346 9.08 -5.16 2.85
C SER A 346 8.24 -6.39 3.19
N MET A 347 8.32 -7.43 2.37
CA MET A 347 7.64 -8.72 2.59
C MET A 347 8.63 -9.81 2.99
N ARG A 348 8.14 -10.78 3.76
CA ARG A 348 8.83 -12.04 4.06
C ARG A 348 7.94 -13.22 3.73
N VAL A 349 8.51 -14.27 3.18
CA VAL A 349 7.83 -15.54 2.91
C VAL A 349 8.58 -16.64 3.64
N GLU A 350 7.86 -17.37 4.47
CA GLU A 350 8.39 -18.48 5.26
C GLU A 350 7.60 -19.76 4.94
N GLU A 351 8.28 -20.88 4.81
CA GLU A 351 7.64 -22.18 4.72
C GLU A 351 7.05 -22.55 6.10
N THR A 352 5.90 -23.18 6.10
CA THR A 352 5.27 -23.67 7.33
C THR A 352 5.61 -25.16 7.55
N ASP A 353 5.16 -25.74 8.66
CA ASP A 353 5.31 -27.19 8.93
C ASP A 353 4.58 -28.07 7.90
N THR A 354 3.72 -27.48 7.07
CA THR A 354 3.01 -28.15 5.98
C THR A 354 3.55 -27.68 4.63
N THR A 355 3.68 -28.59 3.68
CA THR A 355 4.26 -28.31 2.34
C THR A 355 3.32 -27.56 1.40
N ASP A 356 2.08 -27.33 1.80
CA ASP A 356 1.01 -26.72 1.03
C ASP A 356 0.58 -25.35 1.56
N ALA A 357 1.30 -24.82 2.57
CA ALA A 357 1.02 -23.52 3.17
C ALA A 357 2.31 -22.70 3.38
N PHE A 358 2.19 -21.40 3.22
CA PHE A 358 3.28 -20.43 3.34
C PHE A 358 2.84 -19.27 4.22
N LYS A 359 3.69 -18.85 5.15
CA LYS A 359 3.46 -17.65 5.94
C LYS A 359 4.04 -16.46 5.19
N VAL A 360 3.18 -15.51 4.83
CA VAL A 360 3.56 -14.26 4.17
C VAL A 360 3.36 -13.13 5.15
N SER A 361 4.41 -12.37 5.37
CA SER A 361 4.42 -11.23 6.28
C SER A 361 4.63 -9.93 5.50
N GLY A 362 3.89 -8.88 5.87
CA GLY A 362 3.95 -7.56 5.26
C GLY A 362 3.75 -6.46 6.28
N ARG A 363 3.87 -5.20 5.86
CA ARG A 363 3.73 -4.04 6.74
C ARG A 363 2.30 -3.70 7.11
N GLY A 364 1.36 -3.97 6.20
CA GLY A 364 -0.06 -3.66 6.40
C GLY A 364 -0.98 -4.53 5.55
N GLU A 365 -2.28 -4.44 5.84
CA GLU A 365 -3.32 -5.22 5.16
C GLU A 365 -3.41 -4.89 3.66
N LEU A 366 -3.20 -3.62 3.28
CA LEU A 366 -3.25 -3.19 1.89
C LEU A 366 -2.14 -3.85 1.06
N SER A 367 -0.92 -3.93 1.58
CA SER A 367 0.21 -4.58 0.91
C SER A 367 -0.08 -6.06 0.62
N LEU A 368 -0.65 -6.79 1.60
CA LEU A 368 -1.03 -8.19 1.42
C LEU A 368 -2.24 -8.35 0.47
N SER A 369 -3.23 -7.46 0.53
CA SER A 369 -4.39 -7.50 -0.37
C SER A 369 -4.01 -7.22 -1.82
N ILE A 370 -3.03 -6.35 -2.07
CA ILE A 370 -2.46 -6.10 -3.40
C ILE A 370 -1.76 -7.34 -3.94
N LEU A 371 -0.97 -8.04 -3.11
CA LEU A 371 -0.35 -9.30 -3.52
C LEU A 371 -1.40 -10.34 -3.89
N ILE A 372 -2.44 -10.52 -3.07
CA ILE A 372 -3.55 -11.45 -3.34
C ILE A 372 -4.23 -11.11 -4.66
N GLU A 373 -4.58 -9.85 -4.89
CA GLU A 373 -5.26 -9.41 -6.10
C GLU A 373 -4.36 -9.55 -7.34
N THR A 374 -3.07 -9.26 -7.21
CA THR A 374 -2.09 -9.44 -8.29
C THR A 374 -1.98 -10.92 -8.68
N MET A 375 -1.85 -11.82 -7.70
CA MET A 375 -1.81 -13.26 -7.95
C MET A 375 -3.12 -13.75 -8.58
N ARG A 376 -4.28 -13.28 -8.10
CA ARG A 376 -5.59 -13.58 -8.66
C ARG A 376 -5.66 -13.25 -10.16
N ARG A 377 -5.25 -12.05 -10.56
CA ARG A 377 -5.23 -11.58 -11.96
C ARG A 377 -4.22 -12.34 -12.82
N GLN A 378 -3.15 -12.85 -12.23
CA GLN A 378 -2.19 -13.72 -12.91
C GLN A 378 -2.70 -15.16 -13.13
N GLY A 379 -3.90 -15.49 -12.65
CA GLY A 379 -4.52 -16.81 -12.84
C GLY A 379 -4.22 -17.82 -11.74
N PHE A 380 -3.75 -17.38 -10.58
CA PHE A 380 -3.55 -18.24 -9.41
C PHE A 380 -4.85 -18.50 -8.67
N GLU A 381 -4.96 -19.70 -8.12
CA GLU A 381 -6.02 -20.11 -7.21
C GLU A 381 -5.41 -20.62 -5.91
N PHE A 382 -5.84 -20.05 -4.78
CA PHE A 382 -5.32 -20.34 -3.45
C PHE A 382 -6.33 -19.96 -2.37
N ALA A 383 -6.06 -20.29 -1.13
CA ALA A 383 -6.83 -19.82 0.01
C ALA A 383 -5.94 -19.06 0.98
N VAL A 384 -6.52 -18.08 1.66
CA VAL A 384 -5.78 -17.26 2.66
C VAL A 384 -6.50 -17.27 4.00
N SER A 385 -5.70 -17.19 5.09
CA SER A 385 -6.20 -17.02 6.45
C SER A 385 -6.47 -15.55 6.76
N ARG A 386 -7.11 -15.31 7.90
CA ARG A 386 -7.19 -13.97 8.49
C ARG A 386 -5.79 -13.40 8.72
N PRO A 387 -5.57 -12.08 8.50
CA PRO A 387 -4.36 -11.40 8.92
C PRO A 387 -4.18 -11.47 10.44
N GLN A 388 -2.95 -11.65 10.88
CA GLN A 388 -2.57 -11.66 12.29
C GLN A 388 -1.38 -10.73 12.53
N VAL A 389 -1.39 -9.97 13.63
CA VAL A 389 -0.25 -9.14 14.02
C VAL A 389 0.94 -10.00 14.43
N ILE A 390 2.14 -9.52 14.13
CA ILE A 390 3.38 -10.17 14.53
C ILE A 390 3.75 -9.66 15.91
N LEU A 391 3.70 -10.55 16.90
CA LEU A 391 4.13 -10.26 18.27
C LEU A 391 5.64 -10.42 18.39
N LYS A 392 6.28 -9.59 19.23
CA LYS A 392 7.70 -9.66 19.55
C LYS A 392 7.90 -9.98 21.03
N THR A 393 9.07 -10.49 21.35
CA THR A 393 9.49 -10.66 22.75
C THR A 393 10.37 -9.48 23.12
N GLY A 394 9.97 -8.73 24.14
CA GLY A 394 10.74 -7.61 24.67
C GLY A 394 11.98 -8.04 25.48
N PRO A 395 12.83 -7.08 25.86
CA PRO A 395 14.08 -7.35 26.57
C PRO A 395 13.89 -8.08 27.90
N ASN A 396 12.76 -7.91 28.56
CA ASN A 396 12.42 -8.53 29.85
C ASN A 396 11.58 -9.82 29.70
N GLY A 397 11.40 -10.32 28.46
CA GLY A 397 10.58 -11.49 28.16
C GLY A 397 9.08 -11.21 28.04
N GLU A 398 8.66 -9.95 28.12
CA GLU A 398 7.27 -9.55 27.87
C GLU A 398 6.88 -9.67 26.41
N THR A 399 5.61 -9.95 26.15
CA THR A 399 5.06 -9.94 24.80
C THR A 399 4.77 -8.51 24.39
N LEU A 400 5.33 -8.09 23.25
CA LEU A 400 5.11 -6.79 22.64
C LEU A 400 4.21 -6.94 21.41
N GLU A 401 3.31 -5.97 21.20
CA GLU A 401 2.45 -5.88 20.04
C GLU A 401 2.66 -4.56 19.28
N PRO A 402 2.44 -4.54 17.94
CA PRO A 402 2.57 -3.33 17.16
C PRO A 402 1.44 -2.35 17.50
N MET A 403 1.81 -1.08 17.65
CA MET A 403 0.91 0.05 17.92
C MET A 403 0.82 0.96 16.71
N GLU A 404 -0.33 1.62 16.57
CA GLU A 404 -0.56 2.63 15.54
C GLU A 404 -1.05 3.93 16.15
N LEU A 405 -0.58 5.04 15.61
CA LEU A 405 -1.17 6.36 15.79
C LEU A 405 -2.34 6.46 14.81
N LEU A 406 -3.55 6.47 15.33
CA LEU A 406 -4.79 6.56 14.59
C LEU A 406 -5.28 8.01 14.62
N VAL A 407 -5.46 8.61 13.46
CA VAL A 407 -6.01 9.96 13.30
C VAL A 407 -7.39 9.87 12.64
N ILE A 408 -8.36 10.49 13.26
CA ILE A 408 -9.75 10.50 12.81
C ILE A 408 -10.25 11.94 12.72
N GLU A 409 -10.90 12.25 11.59
CA GLU A 409 -11.66 13.48 11.40
C GLU A 409 -13.13 13.12 11.20
N VAL A 410 -14.00 13.61 12.07
CA VAL A 410 -15.45 13.34 12.03
C VAL A 410 -16.24 14.57 12.45
N PRO A 411 -17.47 14.77 11.91
CA PRO A 411 -18.41 15.72 12.47
C PRO A 411 -18.68 15.42 13.97
N GLU A 412 -18.79 16.47 14.78
CA GLU A 412 -18.91 16.40 16.24
C GLU A 412 -19.98 15.40 16.75
N GLN A 413 -21.07 15.28 16.01
CA GLN A 413 -22.16 14.33 16.34
C GLN A 413 -21.74 12.86 16.40
N TYR A 414 -20.64 12.47 15.73
CA TYR A 414 -20.15 11.08 15.68
C TYR A 414 -19.02 10.80 16.69
N VAL A 415 -18.49 11.82 17.36
CA VAL A 415 -17.36 11.67 18.31
C VAL A 415 -17.69 10.64 19.38
N GLY A 416 -18.89 10.68 19.95
CA GLY A 416 -19.31 9.77 21.03
C GLY A 416 -19.27 8.30 20.63
N VAL A 417 -19.79 7.95 19.45
CA VAL A 417 -19.80 6.56 18.96
C VAL A 417 -18.39 6.08 18.61
N VAL A 418 -17.55 6.95 18.03
CA VAL A 418 -16.16 6.63 17.71
C VAL A 418 -15.35 6.36 18.98
N MET A 419 -15.49 7.20 20.02
CA MET A 419 -14.83 7.04 21.31
C MET A 419 -15.21 5.73 22.00
N GLU A 420 -16.49 5.38 22.02
CA GLU A 420 -16.99 4.13 22.61
C GLU A 420 -16.40 2.90 21.91
N ARG A 421 -16.44 2.90 20.55
CA ARG A 421 -15.92 1.79 19.76
C ARG A 421 -14.41 1.60 19.92
N LEU A 422 -13.66 2.67 19.83
CA LEU A 422 -12.20 2.62 19.95
C LEU A 422 -11.76 2.28 21.39
N GLY A 423 -12.46 2.77 22.40
CA GLY A 423 -12.18 2.40 23.79
C GLY A 423 -12.32 0.89 24.04
N SER A 424 -13.33 0.23 23.46
CA SER A 424 -13.48 -1.22 23.52
C SER A 424 -12.34 -1.97 22.83
N ARG A 425 -11.66 -1.35 21.86
CA ARG A 425 -10.52 -1.87 21.09
C ARG A 425 -9.16 -1.49 21.67
N LYS A 426 -9.13 -1.00 22.92
CA LYS A 426 -7.91 -0.62 23.65
C LYS A 426 -7.19 0.61 23.06
N ALA A 427 -7.91 1.48 22.38
CA ALA A 427 -7.36 2.77 21.98
C ALA A 427 -7.24 3.72 23.16
N GLU A 428 -6.15 4.45 23.22
CA GLU A 428 -5.85 5.51 24.18
C GLU A 428 -5.85 6.85 23.45
N ILE A 429 -6.60 7.81 23.94
CA ILE A 429 -6.64 9.14 23.33
C ILE A 429 -5.33 9.87 23.59
N VAL A 430 -4.74 10.44 22.54
CA VAL A 430 -3.53 11.24 22.59
C VAL A 430 -3.88 12.73 22.52
N ASN A 431 -4.74 13.09 21.56
CA ASN A 431 -5.15 14.46 21.33
C ASN A 431 -6.59 14.54 20.85
N MET A 432 -7.28 15.65 21.16
CA MET A 432 -8.62 15.94 20.67
C MET A 432 -8.79 17.44 20.53
N GLY A 433 -9.23 17.87 19.35
CA GLY A 433 -9.57 19.25 19.04
C GLY A 433 -10.81 19.32 18.14
N THR A 434 -11.50 20.45 18.17
CA THR A 434 -12.59 20.71 17.23
C THR A 434 -12.26 21.96 16.44
N ARG A 435 -12.35 21.89 15.12
CA ARG A 435 -12.16 23.05 14.23
C ARG A 435 -13.44 23.89 14.18
N ASP A 436 -13.33 25.15 13.84
CA ASP A 436 -14.47 26.09 13.69
C ASP A 436 -15.53 25.61 12.67
N THR A 437 -15.15 24.65 11.81
CA THR A 437 -16.03 23.99 10.84
C THR A 437 -16.97 22.94 11.42
N GLY A 438 -16.90 22.64 12.73
CA GLY A 438 -17.68 21.57 13.38
C GLY A 438 -17.15 20.16 13.12
N ILE A 439 -15.91 20.05 12.60
CA ILE A 439 -15.19 18.79 12.43
C ILE A 439 -14.25 18.60 13.61
N SER A 440 -14.39 17.47 14.31
CA SER A 440 -13.51 17.09 15.40
C SER A 440 -12.34 16.28 14.86
N HIS A 441 -11.15 16.65 15.29
CA HIS A 441 -9.88 15.95 15.04
C HIS A 441 -9.52 15.14 16.30
N LEU A 442 -9.34 13.83 16.15
CA LEU A 442 -9.08 12.89 17.23
C LEU A 442 -7.83 12.09 16.92
N GLU A 443 -6.89 12.04 17.84
CA GLU A 443 -5.70 11.19 17.74
C GLU A 443 -5.72 10.12 18.83
N PHE A 444 -5.50 8.88 18.43
CA PHE A 444 -5.47 7.73 19.34
C PHE A 444 -4.20 6.92 19.13
N ARG A 445 -3.72 6.32 20.19
CA ARG A 445 -2.74 5.25 20.15
C ARG A 445 -3.47 3.93 20.35
N ILE A 446 -3.37 3.01 19.39
CA ILE A 446 -4.16 1.78 19.36
C ILE A 446 -3.30 0.59 18.92
N PRO A 447 -3.50 -0.62 19.50
CA PRO A 447 -2.89 -1.83 18.94
C PRO A 447 -3.34 -2.08 17.51
N SER A 448 -2.42 -2.42 16.59
CA SER A 448 -2.76 -2.67 15.16
C SER A 448 -3.89 -3.70 15.01
N ARG A 449 -3.95 -4.73 15.87
CA ARG A 449 -5.06 -5.70 15.87
C ARG A 449 -6.41 -5.08 16.26
N GLY A 450 -6.42 -3.93 16.93
CA GLY A 450 -7.63 -3.16 17.27
C GLY A 450 -8.25 -2.47 16.07
N LEU A 451 -7.45 -2.17 15.03
CA LEU A 451 -7.93 -1.58 13.78
C LEU A 451 -8.47 -2.60 12.80
N MET A 452 -8.06 -3.87 12.93
CA MET A 452 -8.54 -4.94 12.05
C MET A 452 -10.07 -5.06 12.11
N GLY A 453 -10.72 -4.93 10.94
CA GLY A 453 -12.18 -4.96 10.81
C GLY A 453 -12.91 -3.73 11.36
N TYR A 454 -12.21 -2.64 11.73
CA TYR A 454 -12.84 -1.42 12.21
C TYR A 454 -13.24 -0.45 11.11
N ARG A 455 -12.51 -0.42 10.00
CA ARG A 455 -12.70 0.56 8.91
C ARG A 455 -14.12 0.56 8.36
N GLN A 456 -14.68 -0.61 8.08
CA GLN A 456 -16.05 -0.72 7.56
C GLN A 456 -17.09 -0.32 8.60
N GLN A 457 -16.87 -0.71 9.87
CA GLN A 457 -17.73 -0.31 10.98
C GLN A 457 -17.71 1.21 11.16
N PHE A 458 -16.52 1.82 11.11
CA PHE A 458 -16.34 3.27 11.21
C PHE A 458 -17.13 4.03 10.11
N LEU A 459 -17.03 3.59 8.85
CA LEU A 459 -17.79 4.18 7.74
C LEU A 459 -19.31 4.06 7.96
N THR A 460 -19.76 2.93 8.51
CA THR A 460 -21.18 2.73 8.84
C THR A 460 -21.62 3.63 10.00
N ASP A 461 -20.85 3.68 11.09
CA ASP A 461 -21.16 4.44 12.29
C ASP A 461 -21.13 5.96 12.02
N THR A 462 -20.34 6.43 11.04
CA THR A 462 -20.21 7.84 10.63
C THR A 462 -21.02 8.20 9.37
N ASN A 463 -21.83 7.25 8.84
CA ASN A 463 -22.55 7.41 7.57
C ASN A 463 -21.64 7.87 6.41
N GLY A 464 -20.38 7.44 6.39
CA GLY A 464 -19.39 7.83 5.39
C GLY A 464 -18.81 9.24 5.55
N ASN A 465 -19.16 9.97 6.61
CA ASN A 465 -18.69 11.35 6.84
C ASN A 465 -17.41 11.43 7.70
N GLY A 466 -16.71 10.33 7.89
CA GLY A 466 -15.47 10.29 8.67
C GLY A 466 -14.27 9.92 7.81
N ILE A 467 -13.12 10.52 8.13
CA ILE A 467 -11.81 10.17 7.57
C ILE A 467 -11.02 9.47 8.67
N MET A 468 -10.39 8.35 8.33
CA MET A 468 -9.59 7.55 9.26
C MET A 468 -8.26 7.17 8.61
N ASN A 469 -7.17 7.54 9.25
CA ASN A 469 -5.82 7.20 8.83
C ASN A 469 -5.03 6.64 10.02
N SER A 470 -4.14 5.68 9.78
CA SER A 470 -3.27 5.14 10.81
C SER A 470 -1.82 5.05 10.35
N LEU A 471 -0.90 5.14 11.29
CA LEU A 471 0.53 5.06 11.10
C LEU A 471 1.14 4.16 12.17
N PHE A 472 2.06 3.28 11.78
CA PHE A 472 2.81 2.47 12.73
C PHE A 472 3.63 3.36 13.69
N ASP A 473 3.47 3.14 15.00
CA ASP A 473 4.07 3.95 16.08
C ASP A 473 4.92 3.12 17.06
N GLY A 474 5.44 1.99 16.61
CA GLY A 474 6.34 1.16 17.40
C GLY A 474 5.68 -0.05 18.06
N TYR A 475 6.32 -0.59 19.09
CA TYR A 475 5.88 -1.76 19.83
C TYR A 475 5.69 -1.43 21.30
N GLU A 476 4.58 -1.90 21.89
CA GLU A 476 4.29 -1.79 23.32
C GLU A 476 3.90 -3.13 23.94
N PRO A 477 3.91 -3.25 25.26
CA PRO A 477 3.41 -4.45 25.95
C PRO A 477 1.98 -4.77 25.55
N TYR A 478 1.69 -6.05 25.37
CA TYR A 478 0.39 -6.56 24.95
C TYR A 478 -0.74 -6.08 25.88
N LYS A 479 -1.74 -5.36 25.32
CA LYS A 479 -2.82 -4.69 26.07
C LYS A 479 -4.02 -5.60 26.44
N GLY A 480 -3.84 -6.92 26.36
CA GLY A 480 -4.88 -7.89 26.66
C GLY A 480 -5.81 -8.16 25.47
N GLU A 481 -6.84 -8.95 25.68
CA GLU A 481 -7.75 -9.34 24.60
C GLU A 481 -8.58 -8.17 24.08
N ILE A 482 -8.79 -8.14 22.78
CA ILE A 482 -9.68 -7.21 22.08
C ILE A 482 -10.84 -8.03 21.53
N PRO A 483 -12.10 -7.57 21.70
CA PRO A 483 -13.25 -8.23 21.11
C PRO A 483 -13.08 -8.38 19.58
N GLN A 484 -13.12 -9.62 19.11
CA GLN A 484 -13.16 -9.92 17.69
C GLN A 484 -14.60 -9.80 17.17
N ARG A 485 -14.83 -10.12 15.88
CA ARG A 485 -16.18 -10.21 15.34
C ARG A 485 -17.06 -11.10 16.23
N VAL A 486 -18.08 -10.52 16.83
CA VAL A 486 -19.01 -11.24 17.72
C VAL A 486 -20.04 -12.03 16.91
N GLN A 487 -20.35 -11.56 15.70
CA GLN A 487 -21.39 -12.15 14.86
C GLN A 487 -20.90 -13.41 14.15
N GLY A 488 -21.75 -14.45 14.12
CA GLY A 488 -21.47 -15.72 13.45
C GLY A 488 -21.66 -15.66 11.94
N SER A 489 -21.43 -16.78 11.29
CA SER A 489 -21.58 -16.98 9.83
C SER A 489 -22.80 -17.81 9.49
N LEU A 490 -23.45 -17.52 8.35
CA LEU A 490 -24.41 -18.42 7.72
C LEU A 490 -23.64 -19.44 6.87
N VAL A 491 -23.62 -20.68 7.31
CA VAL A 491 -22.80 -21.75 6.72
C VAL A 491 -23.67 -22.73 5.93
N VAL A 492 -23.29 -23.03 4.71
CA VAL A 492 -24.01 -23.94 3.82
C VAL A 492 -23.99 -25.37 4.36
N HIS A 493 -25.17 -26.01 4.34
CA HIS A 493 -25.39 -27.38 4.81
C HIS A 493 -24.95 -28.45 3.81
N GLU A 494 -25.22 -28.24 2.52
CA GLU A 494 -25.01 -29.24 1.47
C GLU A 494 -24.50 -28.61 0.17
N THR A 495 -23.81 -29.40 -0.63
CA THR A 495 -23.31 -28.93 -1.94
C THR A 495 -24.47 -28.90 -2.96
N GLY A 496 -24.56 -27.81 -3.73
CA GLY A 496 -25.61 -27.64 -4.73
C GLY A 496 -25.58 -26.26 -5.36
N GLU A 497 -26.72 -25.80 -5.83
CA GLU A 497 -26.94 -24.48 -6.39
C GLU A 497 -27.99 -23.75 -5.56
N THR A 498 -27.73 -22.46 -5.24
CA THR A 498 -28.65 -21.64 -4.46
C THR A 498 -29.96 -21.43 -5.22
N CYS A 499 -31.08 -21.54 -4.53
CA CYS A 499 -32.38 -21.24 -5.12
C CYS A 499 -33.16 -20.20 -4.33
N ALA A 500 -34.05 -19.48 -4.99
CA ALA A 500 -34.81 -18.38 -4.38
C ALA A 500 -35.53 -18.80 -3.09
N TYR A 501 -36.10 -20.01 -3.05
CA TYR A 501 -36.82 -20.51 -1.86
C TYR A 501 -35.89 -20.80 -0.68
N GLY A 502 -34.71 -21.38 -0.95
CA GLY A 502 -33.69 -21.62 0.07
C GLY A 502 -33.12 -20.32 0.65
N LEU A 503 -32.84 -19.35 -0.23
CA LEU A 503 -32.35 -18.03 0.18
C LEU A 503 -33.40 -17.24 0.95
N TRP A 504 -34.68 -17.32 0.53
CA TRP A 504 -35.79 -16.67 1.27
C TRP A 504 -35.89 -17.15 2.71
N GLY A 505 -35.73 -18.46 2.94
CA GLY A 505 -35.70 -19.00 4.31
C GLY A 505 -34.40 -18.70 5.07
N ALA A 506 -33.32 -18.37 4.38
CA ALA A 506 -32.04 -18.03 5.00
C ALA A 506 -31.92 -16.53 5.36
N GLN A 507 -32.55 -15.62 4.59
CA GLN A 507 -32.48 -14.17 4.84
C GLN A 507 -33.08 -13.74 6.19
N ASP A 508 -34.03 -14.50 6.75
CA ASP A 508 -34.59 -14.26 8.08
C ASP A 508 -33.57 -14.53 9.21
N ARG A 509 -32.43 -15.18 8.87
CA ARG A 509 -31.37 -15.56 9.80
C ARG A 509 -30.16 -14.67 9.72
N GLY A 510 -30.10 -13.75 8.75
CA GLY A 510 -29.02 -12.80 8.57
C GLY A 510 -28.87 -12.25 7.16
N ALA A 511 -27.88 -11.38 6.98
CA ALA A 511 -27.55 -10.78 5.70
C ALA A 511 -26.87 -11.80 4.78
N LEU A 512 -27.32 -11.89 3.53
CA LEU A 512 -26.78 -12.84 2.54
C LEU A 512 -25.69 -12.17 1.69
N PHE A 513 -24.67 -12.96 1.31
CA PHE A 513 -23.58 -12.56 0.42
C PHE A 513 -23.74 -13.10 -1.00
N VAL A 514 -24.68 -13.99 -1.23
CA VAL A 514 -24.91 -14.67 -2.51
C VAL A 514 -26.35 -14.55 -2.97
N GLY A 515 -26.55 -14.44 -4.27
CA GLY A 515 -27.86 -14.48 -4.92
C GLY A 515 -28.27 -15.90 -5.35
N PRO A 516 -29.44 -16.04 -6.01
CA PRO A 516 -29.89 -17.32 -6.58
C PRO A 516 -29.04 -17.74 -7.79
N GLY A 517 -28.95 -19.07 -8.02
CA GLY A 517 -28.21 -19.63 -9.16
C GLY A 517 -26.69 -19.73 -8.95
N ILE A 518 -26.21 -19.53 -7.73
CA ILE A 518 -24.78 -19.60 -7.41
C ILE A 518 -24.43 -21.02 -6.90
N PRO A 519 -23.40 -21.68 -7.47
CA PRO A 519 -22.89 -22.93 -6.94
C PRO A 519 -22.32 -22.75 -5.53
N VAL A 520 -22.66 -23.65 -4.63
CA VAL A 520 -22.19 -23.64 -3.25
C VAL A 520 -21.82 -25.06 -2.80
N TYR A 521 -21.02 -25.16 -1.75
CA TYR A 521 -20.62 -26.44 -1.17
C TYR A 521 -20.76 -26.41 0.36
N GLU A 522 -20.83 -27.61 0.98
CA GLU A 522 -20.87 -27.75 2.45
C GLU A 522 -19.70 -27.01 3.09
N GLY A 523 -20.00 -26.16 4.08
CA GLY A 523 -19.00 -25.36 4.79
C GLY A 523 -18.65 -24.02 4.13
N MET A 524 -19.18 -23.69 2.96
CA MET A 524 -19.11 -22.36 2.37
C MET A 524 -19.94 -21.37 3.20
N ILE A 525 -19.44 -20.14 3.36
CA ILE A 525 -20.13 -19.05 4.07
C ILE A 525 -20.88 -18.22 3.04
N VAL A 526 -22.17 -18.04 3.26
CA VAL A 526 -23.09 -17.35 2.34
C VAL A 526 -23.78 -16.15 2.98
N GLY A 527 -23.40 -15.80 4.19
CA GLY A 527 -23.98 -14.65 4.89
C GLY A 527 -23.47 -14.50 6.30
N GLN A 528 -23.89 -13.41 6.93
CA GLN A 528 -23.59 -13.04 8.32
C GLN A 528 -24.81 -13.25 9.20
N SER A 529 -24.62 -13.92 10.32
CA SER A 529 -25.65 -14.09 11.37
C SER A 529 -25.66 -12.86 12.28
N PRO A 530 -26.82 -12.37 12.73
CA PRO A 530 -26.90 -11.34 13.77
C PRO A 530 -26.54 -11.89 15.16
N ARG A 531 -26.46 -13.21 15.33
CA ARG A 531 -26.08 -13.89 16.57
C ARG A 531 -24.59 -14.17 16.58
N ASP A 532 -24.05 -14.42 17.76
CA ASP A 532 -22.64 -14.78 17.98
C ASP A 532 -22.28 -16.21 17.54
N GLU A 533 -23.28 -17.03 17.22
CA GLU A 533 -23.08 -18.41 16.76
C GLU A 533 -23.27 -18.57 15.27
N ASP A 534 -22.52 -19.51 14.69
CA ASP A 534 -22.68 -19.92 13.29
C ASP A 534 -24.03 -20.64 13.11
N ILE A 535 -24.76 -20.25 12.08
CA ILE A 535 -26.03 -20.87 11.73
C ILE A 535 -25.87 -21.67 10.42
N VAL A 536 -26.15 -22.95 10.49
CA VAL A 536 -26.18 -23.79 9.28
C VAL A 536 -27.49 -23.58 8.55
N VAL A 537 -27.39 -23.24 7.25
CA VAL A 537 -28.54 -22.94 6.40
C VAL A 537 -28.56 -23.85 5.16
N ASN A 538 -29.75 -24.21 4.70
CA ASN A 538 -29.93 -24.93 3.44
C ASN A 538 -30.43 -23.95 2.37
N VAL A 539 -29.51 -23.39 1.60
CA VAL A 539 -29.78 -22.45 0.51
C VAL A 539 -30.10 -23.13 -0.83
N CYS A 540 -29.93 -24.46 -0.90
CA CYS A 540 -30.22 -25.26 -2.08
C CYS A 540 -31.64 -25.85 -2.07
N LYS A 541 -32.41 -25.65 -0.97
CA LYS A 541 -33.73 -26.24 -0.75
C LYS A 541 -34.74 -25.67 -1.76
N LYS A 542 -35.24 -26.53 -2.64
CA LYS A 542 -36.30 -26.17 -3.59
C LYS A 542 -37.68 -26.23 -2.94
N LYS A 543 -38.63 -25.41 -3.41
CA LYS A 543 -40.02 -25.50 -3.00
C LYS A 543 -40.62 -26.82 -3.48
N HIS A 544 -41.15 -27.63 -2.57
CA HIS A 544 -41.93 -28.81 -2.96
C HIS A 544 -43.28 -28.36 -3.55
N VAL A 545 -43.45 -28.61 -4.84
CA VAL A 545 -44.76 -28.39 -5.52
C VAL A 545 -45.67 -29.56 -5.14
N THR A 546 -46.65 -29.29 -4.26
CA THR A 546 -47.74 -30.26 -3.98
C THR A 546 -48.94 -29.92 -4.88
N ASN A 547 -49.51 -30.94 -5.55
CA ASN A 547 -50.61 -30.81 -6.53
C ASN A 547 -51.94 -30.27 -5.93
N THR A 548 -52.00 -29.82 -4.70
CA THR A 548 -53.23 -29.50 -3.98
C THR A 548 -53.43 -28.00 -3.71
N ARG A 549 -52.62 -27.09 -4.24
CA ARG A 549 -52.83 -25.65 -4.09
C ARG A 549 -53.16 -25.00 -5.43
N ALA A 550 -54.24 -24.19 -5.39
CA ALA A 550 -54.67 -23.39 -6.55
C ALA A 550 -53.53 -22.51 -7.06
N SER A 551 -53.33 -22.45 -8.38
CA SER A 551 -52.27 -21.75 -9.09
C SER A 551 -52.30 -20.24 -8.96
N GLY A 552 -53.17 -19.65 -8.12
CA GLY A 552 -53.37 -18.23 -7.93
C GLY A 552 -52.74 -17.57 -6.70
N SER A 553 -52.05 -18.36 -5.84
CA SER A 553 -51.48 -17.83 -4.55
C SER A 553 -49.97 -17.94 -4.43
N ASP A 554 -49.23 -17.99 -5.53
CA ASP A 554 -47.78 -17.86 -5.48
C ASP A 554 -47.41 -16.37 -5.31
N GLU A 555 -47.38 -15.90 -4.07
CA GLU A 555 -46.73 -14.63 -3.74
C GLU A 555 -45.27 -14.66 -4.23
N ALA A 556 -44.87 -13.64 -4.97
CA ALA A 556 -43.50 -13.49 -5.41
C ALA A 556 -42.58 -13.42 -4.18
N LEU A 557 -41.63 -14.35 -4.08
CA LEU A 557 -40.64 -14.36 -3.00
C LEU A 557 -39.77 -13.09 -3.12
N ARG A 558 -39.90 -12.18 -2.16
CA ARG A 558 -39.06 -10.99 -2.09
C ARG A 558 -37.72 -11.38 -1.44
N LEU A 559 -36.64 -11.34 -2.24
CA LEU A 559 -35.28 -11.46 -1.74
C LEU A 559 -34.69 -10.07 -1.56
N VAL A 560 -34.04 -9.88 -0.41
CA VAL A 560 -33.18 -8.71 -0.19
C VAL A 560 -31.94 -8.87 -1.07
N PRO A 561 -31.49 -7.82 -1.79
CA PRO A 561 -30.25 -7.89 -2.56
C PRO A 561 -29.08 -8.35 -1.70
N PRO A 562 -28.25 -9.29 -2.17
CA PRO A 562 -27.11 -9.78 -1.40
C PRO A 562 -26.04 -8.69 -1.28
N THR A 563 -25.33 -8.66 -0.15
CA THR A 563 -24.14 -7.84 0.04
C THR A 563 -22.94 -8.54 -0.57
N ILE A 564 -22.48 -8.09 -1.72
CA ILE A 564 -21.28 -8.67 -2.36
C ILE A 564 -20.05 -8.06 -1.69
N LEU A 565 -19.24 -8.88 -1.04
CA LEU A 565 -18.03 -8.45 -0.34
C LEU A 565 -16.86 -8.31 -1.32
N SER A 566 -16.10 -7.22 -1.20
CA SER A 566 -14.79 -7.10 -1.85
C SER A 566 -13.76 -8.05 -1.22
N LEU A 567 -12.56 -8.12 -1.79
CA LEU A 567 -11.47 -8.89 -1.19
C LEU A 567 -11.14 -8.40 0.22
N GLU A 568 -10.97 -7.09 0.39
CA GLU A 568 -10.67 -6.46 1.67
C GLU A 568 -11.78 -6.73 2.69
N GLN A 569 -13.03 -6.52 2.31
CA GLN A 569 -14.18 -6.82 3.18
C GLN A 569 -14.25 -8.30 3.55
N SER A 570 -13.85 -9.19 2.65
CA SER A 570 -13.78 -10.64 2.90
C SER A 570 -12.69 -10.99 3.92
N LEU A 571 -11.52 -10.35 3.81
CA LEU A 571 -10.41 -10.53 4.74
C LEU A 571 -10.73 -9.97 6.14
N GLU A 572 -11.41 -8.83 6.21
CA GLU A 572 -11.89 -8.25 7.47
C GLU A 572 -13.00 -9.09 8.12
N PHE A 573 -13.84 -9.74 7.30
CA PHE A 573 -14.98 -10.50 7.78
C PHE A 573 -14.59 -11.82 8.46
N ILE A 574 -13.60 -12.56 7.94
CA ILE A 574 -13.28 -13.91 8.38
C ILE A 574 -12.71 -13.96 9.81
N ASN A 575 -13.05 -15.03 10.53
CA ASN A 575 -12.47 -15.42 11.82
C ASN A 575 -11.30 -16.42 11.63
N ASP A 576 -10.64 -16.79 12.74
CA ASP A 576 -9.47 -17.68 12.73
C ASP A 576 -9.76 -19.11 12.20
N ASP A 577 -11.03 -19.54 12.29
CA ASP A 577 -11.51 -20.83 11.78
C ASP A 577 -12.08 -20.75 10.35
N GLU A 578 -11.94 -19.60 9.70
CA GLU A 578 -12.44 -19.31 8.37
C GLU A 578 -11.30 -18.98 7.40
N LEU A 579 -11.57 -19.10 6.12
CA LEU A 579 -10.63 -18.84 5.03
C LEU A 579 -11.34 -18.07 3.90
N VAL A 580 -10.58 -17.26 3.20
CA VAL A 580 -10.98 -16.70 1.91
C VAL A 580 -10.38 -17.58 0.81
N GLU A 581 -11.24 -18.15 -0.03
CA GLU A 581 -10.86 -18.83 -1.26
C GLU A 581 -10.77 -17.79 -2.37
N VAL A 582 -9.61 -17.65 -2.96
CA VAL A 582 -9.30 -16.66 -4.00
C VAL A 582 -9.05 -17.40 -5.32
N THR A 583 -9.83 -17.05 -6.33
CA THR A 583 -9.70 -17.58 -7.69
C THR A 583 -9.73 -16.42 -8.70
N PRO A 584 -9.32 -16.60 -9.95
CA PRO A 584 -9.41 -15.56 -10.97
C PRO A 584 -10.80 -14.94 -11.13
N GLU A 585 -11.85 -15.74 -10.96
CA GLU A 585 -13.25 -15.35 -11.22
C GLU A 585 -14.04 -15.03 -9.94
N SER A 586 -13.67 -15.66 -8.80
CA SER A 586 -14.49 -15.64 -7.59
C SER A 586 -13.69 -15.42 -6.33
N ILE A 587 -14.33 -14.75 -5.35
CA ILE A 587 -13.88 -14.67 -3.96
C ILE A 587 -14.97 -15.35 -3.13
N ARG A 588 -14.62 -16.41 -2.41
CA ARG A 588 -15.55 -17.20 -1.60
C ARG A 588 -15.06 -17.30 -0.18
N LEU A 589 -15.97 -17.23 0.76
CA LEU A 589 -15.70 -17.44 2.18
C LEU A 589 -16.04 -18.87 2.57
N ARG A 590 -15.22 -19.50 3.39
CA ARG A 590 -15.48 -20.85 3.85
C ARG A 590 -14.93 -21.14 5.24
N LYS A 591 -15.48 -22.14 5.88
CA LYS A 591 -14.87 -22.70 7.08
C LYS A 591 -13.60 -23.48 6.72
N ARG A 592 -12.60 -23.44 7.61
CA ARG A 592 -11.36 -24.23 7.47
C ARG A 592 -11.68 -25.73 7.46
N ILE A 593 -12.59 -26.17 8.33
CA ILE A 593 -13.13 -27.52 8.38
C ILE A 593 -14.52 -27.48 7.72
N LEU A 594 -14.67 -28.05 6.53
CA LEU A 594 -15.90 -27.96 5.75
C LEU A 594 -17.05 -28.78 6.37
N SER A 595 -16.78 -30.00 6.81
CA SER A 595 -17.81 -30.87 7.38
C SER A 595 -18.31 -30.39 8.75
N LYS A 596 -19.63 -30.26 8.91
CA LYS A 596 -20.28 -29.90 10.16
C LYS A 596 -19.91 -30.83 11.31
N GLU A 597 -19.89 -32.14 11.06
CA GLU A 597 -19.58 -33.13 12.09
C GLU A 597 -18.15 -32.98 12.62
N LEU A 598 -17.19 -32.71 11.71
CA LEU A 598 -15.81 -32.52 12.08
C LEU A 598 -15.60 -31.21 12.84
N ARG A 599 -16.34 -30.14 12.51
CA ARG A 599 -16.30 -28.87 13.27
C ARG A 599 -16.75 -29.10 14.71
N LEU A 600 -17.91 -29.74 14.91
CA LEU A 600 -18.44 -30.03 16.26
C LEU A 600 -17.47 -30.89 17.08
N LYS A 601 -16.81 -31.89 16.46
CA LYS A 601 -15.77 -32.69 17.14
C LYS A 601 -14.55 -31.86 17.51
N ALA A 602 -14.13 -30.93 16.66
CA ALA A 602 -12.99 -30.03 16.93
C ALA A 602 -13.30 -29.07 18.08
N GLU A 603 -14.50 -28.48 18.12
CA GLU A 603 -14.96 -27.61 19.19
C GLU A 603 -15.04 -28.33 20.55
N SER A 604 -15.59 -29.55 20.54
CA SER A 604 -15.66 -30.38 21.76
C SER A 604 -14.27 -30.66 22.33
N ARG A 605 -13.28 -30.91 21.49
CA ARG A 605 -11.88 -31.12 21.91
C ARG A 605 -11.21 -29.85 22.45
N LYS A 606 -11.56 -28.67 21.90
CA LYS A 606 -11.06 -27.37 22.44
C LYS A 606 -11.62 -27.06 23.82
N LYS A 607 -12.88 -27.39 24.08
CA LYS A 607 -13.54 -27.18 25.40
C LYS A 607 -13.04 -28.15 26.51
N GLN A 608 -12.35 -29.24 26.12
CA GLN A 608 -11.79 -30.24 27.06
C GLN A 608 -10.31 -29.99 27.39
N LYS A 609 -9.63 -29.08 26.68
CA LYS A 609 -8.30 -28.57 26.99
C LYS A 609 -8.39 -27.24 27.75
#